data_60bc5da87219e1e2a08b0afcc450ac0a
#
_entry.id   60bc5da87219e1e2a08b0afcc450ac0a
#
_cell.length_a   1.000
_cell.length_b   1.000
_cell.length_c   1.000
_cell.angle_alpha   90.00
_cell.angle_beta   90.00
_cell.angle_gamma   90.00
#
_symmetry.space_group_name_H-M   'P 1'
#
loop_
_entity.id
_entity.type
_entity.pdbx_description
1 polymer ?
#
loop_
_entity_poly.entity_id
_entity_poly.type
_entity_poly.pdbx_seq_one_letter_code
_entity_poly.pdbx_strand_id
1 'polypeptide(L)'
;PAMERNILAVGVKYCKAALPRLRRELSVDFCVVNGENAAVLGMLPAQAEELLSAGADVITMGNHTWGRRELVPYLERSREVLRPANLPQQQPGRGWGVFETPFGDVAVIDLIGRCGMDYTPDNPFQLVERILRKIQTKLILVELHAEATSEKLAMGRMLDGQVSAVWGTHTHVPTADTMILPQ
;
A
#
# COMPACT_ATOMS: atom_id res chain seq x y z
N PRO A 1 9.26 -20.17 13.50
CA PRO A 1 8.71 -18.97 14.17
C PRO A 1 9.76 -17.94 14.56
N ALA A 2 10.95 -18.35 15.09
CA ALA A 2 12.01 -17.42 15.48
C ALA A 2 12.74 -16.82 14.27
N MET A 3 12.85 -17.56 13.18
CA MET A 3 13.54 -17.12 11.95
C MET A 3 12.73 -16.06 11.19
N GLU A 4 11.42 -16.20 11.14
CA GLU A 4 10.53 -15.18 10.52
C GLU A 4 10.55 -13.86 11.29
N ARG A 5 10.55 -13.89 12.62
CA ARG A 5 10.66 -12.66 13.45
C ARG A 5 11.93 -11.88 13.17
N ASN A 6 13.04 -12.56 12.93
CA ASN A 6 14.32 -11.92 12.62
C ASN A 6 14.36 -11.30 11.22
N ILE A 7 13.71 -11.92 10.24
CA ILE A 7 13.67 -11.41 8.87
C ILE A 7 12.83 -10.13 8.81
N LEU A 8 11.69 -10.07 9.49
CA LEU A 8 10.79 -8.92 9.48
C LEU A 8 11.33 -7.72 10.27
N ALA A 9 11.97 -7.96 11.40
CA ALA A 9 12.71 -6.92 12.14
C ALA A 9 13.89 -6.37 11.31
N VAL A 10 14.51 -7.21 10.48
CA VAL A 10 15.54 -6.81 9.52
C VAL A 10 14.95 -5.94 8.42
N GLY A 11 13.71 -6.19 7.96
CA GLY A 11 13.02 -5.42 6.92
C GLY A 11 12.90 -3.94 7.25
N VAL A 12 12.31 -3.59 8.40
CA VAL A 12 12.19 -2.18 8.84
C VAL A 12 13.57 -1.54 9.00
N LYS A 13 14.51 -2.23 9.65
CA LYS A 13 15.88 -1.75 9.82
C LYS A 13 16.61 -1.53 8.49
N TYR A 14 16.41 -2.43 7.54
CA TYR A 14 16.95 -2.29 6.19
C TYR A 14 16.35 -1.09 5.47
N CYS A 15 15.02 -0.94 5.48
CA CYS A 15 14.34 0.20 4.88
C CYS A 15 14.83 1.53 5.45
N LYS A 16 14.99 1.64 6.76
CA LYS A 16 15.54 2.84 7.41
C LYS A 16 16.93 3.24 6.86
N ALA A 17 17.77 2.26 6.61
CA ALA A 17 19.12 2.51 6.08
C ALA A 17 19.10 2.76 4.55
N ALA A 18 18.22 2.05 3.82
CA ALA A 18 18.22 2.05 2.37
C ALA A 18 17.41 3.21 1.77
N LEU A 19 16.23 3.55 2.33
CA LEU A 19 15.34 4.56 1.75
C LEU A 19 16.00 5.92 1.51
N PRO A 20 16.70 6.54 2.49
CA PRO A 20 17.32 7.84 2.27
C PRO A 20 18.39 7.81 1.16
N ARG A 21 19.09 6.68 1.03
CA ARG A 21 20.09 6.46 0.00
C ARG A 21 19.43 6.29 -1.37
N LEU A 22 18.46 5.38 -1.48
CA LEU A 22 17.75 5.09 -2.72
C LEU A 22 16.99 6.33 -3.26
N ARG A 23 16.38 7.11 -2.39
CA ARG A 23 15.72 8.36 -2.80
C ARG A 23 16.72 9.31 -3.48
N ARG A 24 17.93 9.43 -2.96
CA ARG A 24 18.98 10.28 -3.58
C ARG A 24 19.54 9.67 -4.85
N GLU A 25 19.94 8.39 -4.82
CA GLU A 25 20.58 7.71 -5.94
C GLU A 25 19.68 7.58 -7.16
N LEU A 26 18.39 7.36 -6.93
CA LEU A 26 17.39 7.16 -7.98
C LEU A 26 16.54 8.41 -8.25
N SER A 27 16.81 9.52 -7.56
CA SER A 27 16.03 10.77 -7.65
C SER A 27 14.53 10.52 -7.45
N VAL A 28 14.19 9.78 -6.37
CA VAL A 28 12.80 9.40 -6.08
C VAL A 28 12.05 10.56 -5.47
N ASP A 29 10.99 11.00 -6.12
CA ASP A 29 10.13 12.10 -5.69
C ASP A 29 9.03 11.66 -4.72
N PHE A 30 8.52 10.43 -4.87
CA PHE A 30 7.47 9.89 -4.02
C PHE A 30 7.69 8.39 -3.77
N CYS A 31 7.51 7.95 -2.53
CA CYS A 31 7.82 6.59 -2.10
C CYS A 31 6.66 5.99 -1.31
N VAL A 32 6.09 4.90 -1.84
CA VAL A 32 5.11 4.08 -1.12
C VAL A 32 5.79 2.83 -0.57
N VAL A 33 5.53 2.50 0.68
CA VAL A 33 6.07 1.31 1.35
C VAL A 33 4.91 0.44 1.85
N ASN A 34 4.89 -0.84 1.51
CA ASN A 34 3.97 -1.76 2.16
C ASN A 34 4.51 -2.13 3.54
N GLY A 35 3.77 -1.77 4.59
CA GLY A 35 4.14 -1.98 5.99
C GLY A 35 3.45 -3.15 6.67
N GLU A 36 2.64 -3.89 5.94
CA GLU A 36 1.73 -4.90 6.47
C GLU A 36 2.36 -5.90 7.44
N ASN A 37 3.59 -6.34 7.14
CA ASN A 37 4.30 -7.35 7.92
C ASN A 37 5.48 -6.80 8.73
N ALA A 38 5.52 -5.49 8.99
CA ALA A 38 6.60 -4.85 9.74
C ALA A 38 6.76 -5.40 11.16
N ALA A 39 5.68 -5.90 11.77
CA ALA A 39 5.65 -6.54 13.09
C ALA A 39 5.27 -8.04 13.02
N VAL A 40 5.65 -8.75 11.97
CA VAL A 40 5.25 -10.12 11.62
C VAL A 40 3.81 -10.16 11.10
N LEU A 41 2.85 -9.74 11.90
CA LEU A 41 1.45 -9.55 11.53
C LEU A 41 1.06 -8.11 11.90
N GLY A 42 0.84 -7.29 10.90
CA GLY A 42 0.56 -5.87 11.08
C GLY A 42 1.81 -5.03 11.33
N MET A 43 1.62 -3.84 11.83
CA MET A 43 2.65 -2.84 12.07
C MET A 43 2.41 -2.16 13.43
N LEU A 44 3.48 -1.79 14.11
CA LEU A 44 3.41 -0.94 15.31
C LEU A 44 3.50 0.53 14.92
N PRO A 45 2.89 1.46 15.70
CA PRO A 45 3.01 2.90 15.45
C PRO A 45 4.46 3.37 15.34
N ALA A 46 5.35 2.89 16.20
CA ALA A 46 6.76 3.22 16.17
C ALA A 46 7.44 2.83 14.84
N GLN A 47 7.04 1.70 14.26
CA GLN A 47 7.57 1.25 12.96
C GLN A 47 7.05 2.13 11.80
N ALA A 48 5.79 2.60 11.88
CA ALA A 48 5.26 3.56 10.93
C ALA A 48 6.06 4.87 10.97
N GLU A 49 6.27 5.43 12.16
CA GLU A 49 7.07 6.64 12.35
C GLU A 49 8.52 6.47 11.85
N GLU A 50 9.12 5.29 12.08
CA GLU A 50 10.45 4.98 11.60
C GLU A 50 10.53 4.96 10.06
N LEU A 51 9.55 4.37 9.39
CA LEU A 51 9.50 4.30 7.92
C LEU A 51 9.24 5.68 7.31
N LEU A 52 8.28 6.45 7.86
CA LEU A 52 8.00 7.82 7.42
C LEU A 52 9.22 8.73 7.60
N SER A 53 9.87 8.67 8.77
CA SER A 53 11.10 9.43 9.03
C SER A 53 12.26 9.03 8.14
N ALA A 54 12.29 7.80 7.66
CA ALA A 54 13.30 7.32 6.72
C ALA A 54 13.05 7.75 5.26
N GLY A 55 11.86 8.31 4.98
CA GLY A 55 11.53 8.82 3.65
C GLY A 55 10.45 8.03 2.91
N ALA A 56 9.63 7.24 3.60
CA ALA A 56 8.37 6.82 3.03
C ALA A 56 7.39 7.99 3.06
N ASP A 57 6.69 8.26 1.96
CA ASP A 57 5.65 9.29 1.91
C ASP A 57 4.29 8.70 2.28
N VAL A 58 4.06 7.44 1.93
CA VAL A 58 2.83 6.70 2.26
C VAL A 58 3.18 5.26 2.63
N ILE A 59 2.45 4.71 3.58
CA ILE A 59 2.53 3.31 3.97
C ILE A 59 1.18 2.66 3.69
N THR A 60 1.19 1.57 2.93
CA THR A 60 0.02 0.73 2.67
C THR A 60 0.02 -0.50 3.57
N MET A 61 -1.14 -1.05 3.81
CA MET A 61 -1.34 -2.26 4.61
C MET A 61 -2.00 -3.36 3.75
N GLY A 62 -2.50 -4.40 4.39
CA GLY A 62 -3.17 -5.51 3.73
C GLY A 62 -4.08 -6.27 4.71
N ASN A 63 -4.18 -7.60 4.57
CA ASN A 63 -5.03 -8.42 5.42
C ASN A 63 -4.60 -8.42 6.91
N HIS A 64 -3.36 -8.08 7.22
CA HIS A 64 -2.89 -7.98 8.60
C HIS A 64 -2.99 -6.57 9.20
N THR A 65 -3.77 -5.67 8.61
CA THR A 65 -4.00 -4.29 9.13
C THR A 65 -4.32 -4.29 10.63
N TRP A 66 -5.11 -5.25 11.07
CA TRP A 66 -5.57 -5.38 12.47
C TRP A 66 -4.70 -6.29 13.34
N GLY A 67 -3.58 -6.74 12.83
CA GLY A 67 -2.66 -7.67 13.53
C GLY A 67 -2.03 -7.07 14.79
N ARG A 68 -2.00 -5.74 14.91
CA ARG A 68 -1.54 -5.00 16.08
C ARG A 68 -2.58 -3.99 16.53
N ARG A 69 -3.13 -4.19 17.72
CA ARG A 69 -4.18 -3.31 18.27
C ARG A 69 -3.70 -1.87 18.49
N GLU A 70 -2.41 -1.71 18.76
CA GLU A 70 -1.76 -0.41 18.94
C GLU A 70 -1.81 0.47 17.69
N LEU A 71 -1.93 -0.15 16.51
CA LEU A 71 -2.02 0.58 15.25
C LEU A 71 -3.39 1.25 15.07
N VAL A 72 -4.45 0.72 15.66
CA VAL A 72 -5.82 1.19 15.46
C VAL A 72 -5.99 2.70 15.73
N PRO A 73 -5.64 3.22 16.92
CA PRO A 73 -5.75 4.65 17.17
C PRO A 73 -4.75 5.48 16.34
N TYR A 74 -3.70 4.87 15.82
CA TYR A 74 -2.76 5.53 14.92
C TYR A 74 -3.37 5.70 13.53
N LEU A 75 -4.05 4.69 13.00
CA LEU A 75 -4.75 4.75 11.71
C LEU A 75 -5.81 5.85 11.67
N GLU A 76 -6.50 6.12 12.78
CA GLU A 76 -7.51 7.17 12.83
C GLU A 76 -6.94 8.58 12.61
N ARG A 77 -5.72 8.84 13.12
CA ARG A 77 -5.07 10.15 13.05
C ARG A 77 -4.08 10.30 11.91
N SER A 78 -3.44 9.22 11.46
CA SER A 78 -2.47 9.27 10.37
C SER A 78 -3.16 9.48 9.02
N ARG A 79 -2.55 10.33 8.19
CA ARG A 79 -2.95 10.50 6.79
C ARG A 79 -2.12 9.62 5.87
N GLU A 80 -0.94 9.26 6.30
CA GLU A 80 0.12 8.60 5.53
C GLU A 80 0.01 7.07 5.58
N VAL A 81 -0.72 6.50 6.58
CA VAL A 81 -0.92 5.05 6.67
C VAL A 81 -2.30 4.69 6.15
N LEU A 82 -2.33 3.92 5.08
CA LEU A 82 -3.54 3.49 4.42
C LEU A 82 -3.82 2.01 4.72
N ARG A 83 -5.07 1.70 5.00
CA ARG A 83 -5.59 0.33 5.04
C ARG A 83 -6.34 0.02 3.76
N PRO A 84 -6.62 -1.26 3.42
CA PRO A 84 -7.43 -1.54 2.25
C PRO A 84 -8.78 -0.82 2.27
N ALA A 85 -9.06 -0.05 1.21
CA ALA A 85 -10.23 0.82 1.10
C ALA A 85 -11.54 0.04 1.06
N ASN A 86 -11.50 -1.19 0.55
CA ASN A 86 -12.67 -2.07 0.43
C ASN A 86 -12.96 -2.91 1.68
N LEU A 87 -12.26 -2.67 2.79
CA LEU A 87 -12.72 -3.07 4.12
C LEU A 87 -13.86 -2.16 4.58
N PRO A 88 -14.72 -2.60 5.53
CA PRO A 88 -15.87 -1.81 5.98
C PRO A 88 -15.52 -0.37 6.34
N GLN A 89 -16.32 0.58 5.84
CA GLN A 89 -16.03 2.02 5.99
C GLN A 89 -16.05 2.51 7.45
N GLN A 90 -16.76 1.79 8.32
CA GLN A 90 -16.84 2.09 9.76
C GLN A 90 -15.56 1.74 10.52
N GLN A 91 -14.66 0.99 9.91
CA GLN A 91 -13.37 0.64 10.52
C GLN A 91 -12.43 1.85 10.54
N PRO A 92 -11.56 1.97 11.57
CA PRO A 92 -10.61 3.05 11.73
C PRO A 92 -9.69 3.24 10.51
N GLY A 93 -9.27 4.48 10.28
CA GLY A 93 -8.34 4.83 9.22
C GLY A 93 -8.99 4.99 7.85
N ARG A 94 -8.18 5.27 6.85
CA ARG A 94 -8.58 5.53 5.47
C ARG A 94 -7.93 4.56 4.51
N GLY A 95 -8.54 4.35 3.35
CA GLY A 95 -8.02 3.41 2.34
C GLY A 95 -7.46 4.09 1.10
N TRP A 96 -7.51 5.41 1.05
CA TRP A 96 -6.93 6.23 0.00
C TRP A 96 -6.69 7.65 0.48
N GLY A 97 -5.80 8.36 -0.18
CA GLY A 97 -5.52 9.76 0.11
C GLY A 97 -4.91 10.47 -1.09
N VAL A 98 -4.89 11.80 -1.04
CA VAL A 98 -4.18 12.67 -1.96
C VAL A 98 -3.11 13.39 -1.17
N PHE A 99 -1.87 13.36 -1.67
CA PHE A 99 -0.67 13.86 -1.01
C PHE A 99 -0.04 14.94 -1.87
N GLU A 100 0.15 16.10 -1.29
CA GLU A 100 0.81 17.22 -1.94
C GLU A 100 2.30 16.95 -2.11
N THR A 101 2.82 17.18 -3.31
CA THR A 101 4.26 17.10 -3.60
C THR A 101 4.70 18.34 -4.38
N PRO A 102 6.02 18.63 -4.44
CA PRO A 102 6.52 19.73 -5.25
C PRO A 102 6.18 19.62 -6.75
N PHE A 103 5.80 18.43 -7.22
CA PHE A 103 5.52 18.13 -8.63
C PHE A 103 4.02 18.01 -8.92
N GLY A 104 3.17 18.28 -7.93
CA GLY A 104 1.73 18.13 -7.98
C GLY A 104 1.22 17.04 -7.05
N ASP A 105 -0.08 16.89 -6.98
CA ASP A 105 -0.75 15.97 -6.09
C ASP A 105 -0.62 14.53 -6.58
N VAL A 106 -0.28 13.61 -5.67
CA VAL A 106 -0.25 12.16 -5.91
C VAL A 106 -1.37 11.50 -5.10
N ALA A 107 -2.24 10.78 -5.77
CA ALA A 107 -3.24 9.94 -5.10
C ALA A 107 -2.70 8.52 -4.92
N VAL A 108 -2.92 7.94 -3.75
CA VAL A 108 -2.61 6.54 -3.44
C VAL A 108 -3.87 5.84 -2.99
N ILE A 109 -4.16 4.67 -3.57
CA ILE A 109 -5.30 3.82 -3.24
C ILE A 109 -4.77 2.45 -2.83
N ASP A 110 -5.14 2.00 -1.64
CA ASP A 110 -4.86 0.66 -1.14
C ASP A 110 -6.13 -0.19 -1.24
N LEU A 111 -6.04 -1.37 -1.84
CA LEU A 111 -7.14 -2.30 -2.04
C LEU A 111 -6.72 -3.72 -1.61
N ILE A 112 -7.70 -4.55 -1.25
CA ILE A 112 -7.48 -5.98 -0.98
C ILE A 112 -8.33 -6.84 -1.93
N GLY A 113 -7.73 -7.92 -2.42
CA GLY A 113 -8.43 -8.93 -3.23
C GLY A 113 -9.44 -9.74 -2.43
N ARG A 114 -10.15 -10.61 -3.11
CA ARG A 114 -11.19 -11.48 -2.55
C ARG A 114 -10.90 -12.96 -2.73
N CYS A 115 -10.24 -13.31 -3.82
CA CYS A 115 -9.97 -14.70 -4.17
C CYS A 115 -8.79 -15.24 -3.34
N GLY A 116 -9.05 -16.28 -2.54
CA GLY A 116 -8.03 -16.89 -1.67
C GLY A 116 -7.64 -16.05 -0.45
N MET A 117 -8.41 -15.01 -0.13
CA MET A 117 -8.19 -14.17 1.05
C MET A 117 -9.11 -14.59 2.21
N ASP A 118 -8.63 -14.47 3.44
CA ASP A 118 -9.38 -14.82 4.65
C ASP A 118 -10.53 -13.85 4.97
N TYR A 119 -10.62 -12.76 4.22
CA TYR A 119 -11.64 -11.72 4.37
C TYR A 119 -12.61 -11.75 3.19
N THR A 120 -13.82 -11.27 3.42
CA THR A 120 -14.82 -10.98 2.39
C THR A 120 -15.03 -9.47 2.28
N PRO A 121 -14.06 -8.74 1.74
CA PRO A 121 -14.17 -7.30 1.57
C PRO A 121 -15.18 -6.96 0.46
N ASP A 122 -15.56 -5.69 0.36
CA ASP A 122 -16.31 -5.18 -0.78
C ASP A 122 -15.53 -5.42 -2.09
N ASN A 123 -16.25 -5.42 -3.22
CA ASN A 123 -15.64 -5.63 -4.52
C ASN A 123 -14.62 -4.51 -4.85
N PRO A 124 -13.32 -4.81 -4.95
CA PRO A 124 -12.28 -3.81 -5.18
C PRO A 124 -12.41 -3.12 -6.54
N PHE A 125 -12.88 -3.83 -7.56
CA PHE A 125 -13.08 -3.29 -8.91
C PHE A 125 -14.16 -2.21 -8.94
N GLN A 126 -15.28 -2.45 -8.28
CA GLN A 126 -16.35 -1.44 -8.18
C GLN A 126 -15.98 -0.27 -7.28
N LEU A 127 -15.21 -0.53 -6.23
CA LEU A 127 -14.81 0.51 -5.30
C LEU A 127 -13.79 1.45 -5.92
N VAL A 128 -12.78 0.94 -6.61
CA VAL A 128 -11.75 1.77 -7.23
C VAL A 128 -12.36 2.76 -8.22
N GLU A 129 -13.33 2.36 -9.04
CA GLU A 129 -14.04 3.27 -9.93
C GLU A 129 -14.76 4.40 -9.19
N ARG A 130 -15.36 4.08 -8.03
CA ARG A 130 -16.02 5.09 -7.18
C ARG A 130 -15.03 6.06 -6.56
N ILE A 131 -13.82 5.59 -6.20
CA ILE A 131 -12.75 6.42 -5.66
C ILE A 131 -12.19 7.32 -6.77
N LEU A 132 -11.90 6.78 -7.95
CA LEU A 132 -11.35 7.53 -9.09
C LEU A 132 -12.22 8.73 -9.47
N ARG A 133 -13.55 8.61 -9.39
CA ARG A 133 -14.47 9.74 -9.64
C ARG A 133 -14.33 10.91 -8.65
N LYS A 134 -13.67 10.69 -7.50
CA LYS A 134 -13.44 11.72 -6.47
C LYS A 134 -12.04 12.34 -6.55
N ILE A 135 -11.13 11.71 -7.27
CA ILE A 135 -9.74 12.15 -7.43
C ILE A 135 -9.64 13.10 -8.62
N GLN A 136 -8.95 14.22 -8.42
CA GLN A 136 -8.77 15.24 -9.46
C GLN A 136 -7.35 15.23 -10.06
N THR A 137 -6.38 14.65 -9.35
CA THR A 137 -5.02 14.51 -9.89
C THR A 137 -4.93 13.41 -10.94
N LYS A 138 -3.94 13.54 -11.84
CA LYS A 138 -3.61 12.51 -12.84
C LYS A 138 -2.57 11.50 -12.34
N LEU A 139 -1.82 11.85 -11.29
CA LEU A 139 -0.83 10.96 -10.69
C LEU A 139 -1.54 10.06 -9.67
N ILE A 140 -1.94 8.87 -10.10
CA ILE A 140 -2.70 7.92 -9.28
C ILE A 140 -1.94 6.60 -9.21
N LEU A 141 -1.69 6.16 -7.99
CA LEU A 141 -0.99 4.91 -7.66
C LEU A 141 -1.98 3.95 -6.98
N VAL A 142 -2.07 2.72 -7.45
CA VAL A 142 -3.01 1.73 -6.92
C VAL A 142 -2.27 0.48 -6.49
N GLU A 143 -2.41 0.10 -5.22
CA GLU A 143 -1.99 -1.20 -4.71
C GLU A 143 -3.17 -2.16 -4.64
N LEU A 144 -2.98 -3.39 -5.11
CA LEU A 144 -3.90 -4.49 -4.85
C LEU A 144 -3.19 -5.58 -4.05
N HIS A 145 -3.49 -5.64 -2.76
CA HIS A 145 -3.03 -6.68 -1.85
C HIS A 145 -3.87 -7.94 -2.05
N ALA A 146 -3.41 -8.91 -2.84
CA ALA A 146 -4.21 -10.06 -3.23
C ALA A 146 -3.39 -11.34 -3.36
N GLU A 147 -3.99 -12.49 -3.03
CA GLU A 147 -3.41 -13.80 -3.31
C GLU A 147 -3.43 -14.09 -4.81
N ALA A 148 -4.57 -13.94 -5.44
CA ALA A 148 -4.75 -14.35 -6.83
C ALA A 148 -4.06 -13.41 -7.82
N THR A 149 -3.11 -13.95 -8.61
CA THR A 149 -2.47 -13.23 -9.72
C THR A 149 -3.49 -12.71 -10.74
N SER A 150 -4.57 -13.47 -10.97
CA SER A 150 -5.64 -13.06 -11.89
C SER A 150 -6.34 -11.77 -11.44
N GLU A 151 -6.57 -11.56 -10.15
CA GLU A 151 -7.13 -10.30 -9.66
C GLU A 151 -6.17 -9.12 -9.90
N LYS A 152 -4.87 -9.32 -9.64
CA LYS A 152 -3.84 -8.29 -9.88
C LYS A 152 -3.77 -7.89 -11.35
N LEU A 153 -3.73 -8.87 -12.25
CA LEU A 153 -3.70 -8.62 -13.70
C LEU A 153 -4.99 -7.98 -14.20
N ALA A 154 -6.15 -8.43 -13.72
CA ALA A 154 -7.44 -7.86 -14.08
C ALA A 154 -7.55 -6.39 -13.64
N MET A 155 -7.09 -6.06 -12.42
CA MET A 155 -7.05 -4.69 -11.92
C MET A 155 -6.16 -3.80 -12.80
N GLY A 156 -4.95 -4.25 -13.12
CA GLY A 156 -4.06 -3.51 -14.00
C GLY A 156 -4.67 -3.24 -15.36
N ARG A 157 -5.29 -4.25 -15.99
CA ARG A 157 -5.96 -4.10 -17.30
C ARG A 157 -7.19 -3.19 -17.25
N MET A 158 -7.98 -3.28 -16.19
CA MET A 158 -9.15 -2.43 -16.02
C MET A 158 -8.77 -0.95 -15.84
N LEU A 159 -7.65 -0.69 -15.18
CA LEU A 159 -7.19 0.66 -14.86
C LEU A 159 -6.22 1.24 -15.92
N ASP A 160 -5.98 0.53 -17.02
CA ASP A 160 -5.16 0.99 -18.12
C ASP A 160 -5.68 2.35 -18.65
N GLY A 161 -4.79 3.34 -18.76
CA GLY A 161 -5.13 4.71 -19.15
C GLY A 161 -5.83 5.57 -18.09
N GLN A 162 -6.19 5.01 -16.92
CA GLN A 162 -6.89 5.74 -15.87
C GLN A 162 -5.98 6.10 -14.69
N VAL A 163 -4.88 5.37 -14.50
CA VAL A 163 -3.94 5.56 -13.38
C VAL A 163 -2.49 5.48 -13.86
N SER A 164 -1.56 5.99 -13.05
CA SER A 164 -0.14 6.02 -13.40
C SER A 164 0.58 4.70 -13.14
N ALA A 165 0.18 3.96 -12.10
CA ALA A 165 0.74 2.64 -11.81
C ALA A 165 -0.23 1.78 -11.00
N VAL A 166 -0.14 0.45 -11.24
CA VAL A 166 -0.79 -0.59 -10.44
C VAL A 166 0.25 -1.62 -10.07
N TRP A 167 0.31 -2.00 -8.79
CA TRP A 167 1.16 -3.12 -8.36
C TRP A 167 0.43 -4.03 -7.39
N GLY A 168 0.92 -5.25 -7.26
CA GLY A 168 0.37 -6.26 -6.35
C GLY A 168 1.30 -6.56 -5.19
N THR A 169 0.71 -6.89 -4.03
CA THR A 169 1.41 -7.37 -2.83
C THR A 169 0.78 -8.66 -2.31
N HIS A 170 1.10 -9.09 -1.13
CA HIS A 170 0.63 -10.27 -0.40
C HIS A 170 1.49 -11.53 -0.57
N THR A 171 1.76 -11.98 -1.77
CA THR A 171 2.37 -13.29 -2.04
C THR A 171 3.86 -13.37 -1.68
N HIS A 172 4.50 -12.26 -1.32
CA HIS A 172 5.93 -12.14 -0.97
C HIS A 172 6.88 -12.68 -2.05
N VAL A 173 6.41 -12.70 -3.29
CA VAL A 173 7.20 -13.16 -4.44
C VAL A 173 7.37 -12.00 -5.41
N PRO A 174 8.59 -11.50 -5.63
CA PRO A 174 8.84 -10.56 -6.71
C PRO A 174 8.62 -11.25 -8.06
N THR A 175 7.90 -10.59 -8.95
CA THR A 175 7.62 -11.09 -10.30
C THR A 175 8.42 -10.33 -11.35
N ALA A 176 8.60 -10.90 -12.53
CA ALA A 176 9.35 -10.32 -13.64
C ALA A 176 8.43 -9.90 -14.80
N ASP A 177 7.15 -9.63 -14.50
CA ASP A 177 6.09 -9.30 -15.46
C ASP A 177 5.73 -7.81 -15.50
N THR A 178 6.62 -6.96 -15.00
CA THR A 178 6.49 -5.50 -15.11
C THR A 178 6.35 -5.09 -16.56
N MET A 179 5.29 -4.34 -16.89
CA MET A 179 4.98 -3.92 -18.25
C MET A 179 4.40 -2.50 -18.29
N ILE A 180 4.53 -1.85 -19.40
CA ILE A 180 3.80 -0.63 -19.74
C ILE A 180 2.56 -1.05 -20.52
N LEU A 181 1.38 -0.63 -20.04
CA LEU A 181 0.12 -0.92 -20.71
C LEU A 181 -0.11 0.06 -21.90
N PRO A 182 -0.99 -0.27 -22.86
CA PRO A 182 -1.09 0.46 -24.12
C PRO A 182 -1.68 1.88 -24.05
N GLN A 183 -2.47 2.20 -23.02
CA GLN A 183 -3.23 3.46 -22.90
C GLN A 183 -2.47 4.55 -22.17
#